data_7ab2a0bd9c65a0f48e5412b74f530ad7
#
_entry.id   7ab2a0bd9c65a0f48e5412b74f530ad7
#
_cell.length_a   1.000
_cell.length_b   1.000
_cell.length_c   1.000
_cell.angle_alpha   90.00
_cell.angle_beta   90.00
_cell.angle_gamma   90.00
#
_symmetry.space_group_name_H-M   'P 1'
#
loop_
_entity.id
_entity.type
_entity.pdbx_description
1 polymer ?
#
loop_
_entity_poly.entity_id
_entity_poly.type
_entity_poly.pdbx_seq_one_letter_code
_entity_poly.pdbx_strand_id
1 'polypeptide(L)'
;LGTVDEVIASRGGLLDALREQAEVSRRNLDACLENIESLSNSIDGYSMIVRSRSEKAEKMRRELDAATLDIHQKQARIRMLEDLEKNMEGYSGSVKAVMREAKRGTLRGIHGPVSQLITVDAKYAAAVETALGAAVQNIVTDDESAAKRAIAYLKESRAGRATFLPMTAIKPR
;
A
#
# COMPACT_ATOMS: atom_id res chain seq x y z
N LEU A 1 -65.37 23.57 75.69
CA LEU A 1 -65.48 23.92 74.28
C LEU A 1 -64.12 24.45 73.76
N GLY A 2 -63.35 25.27 74.48
CA GLY A 2 -62.08 25.87 74.08
C GLY A 2 -60.98 24.84 73.68
N THR A 3 -60.82 23.75 74.37
CA THR A 3 -59.80 22.70 74.15
C THR A 3 -60.02 21.89 72.89
N VAL A 4 -61.27 21.74 72.42
CA VAL A 4 -61.60 21.02 71.21
C VAL A 4 -61.29 21.90 70.01
N ASP A 5 -61.58 23.18 70.05
CA ASP A 5 -61.28 24.12 68.98
C ASP A 5 -59.77 24.33 68.80
N GLU A 6 -59.00 24.34 69.89
CA GLU A 6 -57.52 24.38 69.82
C GLU A 6 -56.91 23.11 69.14
N VAL A 7 -57.47 21.94 69.46
CA VAL A 7 -57.04 20.68 68.87
C VAL A 7 -57.42 20.66 67.35
N ILE A 8 -58.57 21.15 66.97
CA ILE A 8 -59.00 21.24 65.57
C ILE A 8 -58.06 22.19 64.80
N ALA A 9 -57.80 23.38 65.38
CA ALA A 9 -56.88 24.32 64.73
C ALA A 9 -55.46 23.78 64.58
N SER A 10 -54.92 23.13 65.61
CA SER A 10 -53.57 22.49 65.52
C SER A 10 -53.52 21.38 64.49
N ARG A 11 -54.53 20.51 64.42
CA ARG A 11 -54.60 19.45 63.44
C ARG A 11 -54.82 20.01 62.01
N GLY A 12 -55.55 21.10 61.85
CA GLY A 12 -55.71 21.83 60.63
C GLY A 12 -54.35 22.34 60.05
N GLY A 13 -53.61 23.02 60.95
CA GLY A 13 -52.27 23.50 60.62
C GLY A 13 -51.27 22.38 60.20
N LEU A 14 -51.36 21.23 60.92
CA LEU A 14 -50.54 20.07 60.60
C LEU A 14 -50.95 19.48 59.24
N LEU A 15 -52.23 19.40 58.95
CA LEU A 15 -52.71 18.93 57.59
C LEU A 15 -52.24 19.82 56.45
N ASP A 16 -52.29 21.12 56.63
CA ASP A 16 -51.84 22.07 55.63
C ASP A 16 -50.34 22.02 55.41
N ALA A 17 -49.54 21.87 56.48
CA ALA A 17 -48.10 21.66 56.38
C ALA A 17 -47.77 20.36 55.65
N LEU A 18 -48.46 19.25 55.92
CA LEU A 18 -48.28 17.96 55.26
C LEU A 18 -48.70 18.04 53.77
N ARG A 19 -49.71 18.77 53.44
CA ARG A 19 -50.11 18.99 52.02
C ARG A 19 -49.05 19.76 51.30
N GLU A 20 -48.54 20.85 51.85
CA GLU A 20 -47.45 21.63 51.26
C GLU A 20 -46.21 20.77 51.05
N GLN A 21 -45.81 19.98 52.01
CA GLN A 21 -44.68 19.05 51.90
C GLN A 21 -44.93 18.00 50.82
N ALA A 22 -46.12 17.47 50.71
CA ALA A 22 -46.50 16.54 49.64
C ALA A 22 -46.40 17.17 48.24
N GLU A 23 -46.84 18.42 48.07
CA GLU A 23 -46.75 19.17 46.83
C GLU A 23 -45.27 19.46 46.45
N VAL A 24 -44.43 19.87 47.39
CA VAL A 24 -43.01 20.07 47.18
C VAL A 24 -42.33 18.75 46.76
N SER A 25 -42.64 17.66 47.43
CA SER A 25 -42.11 16.32 47.12
C SER A 25 -42.54 15.88 45.70
N ARG A 26 -43.80 16.14 45.33
CA ARG A 26 -44.30 15.83 43.97
C ARG A 26 -43.57 16.63 42.91
N ARG A 27 -43.41 17.95 43.09
CA ARG A 27 -42.65 18.79 42.14
C ARG A 27 -41.20 18.33 41.99
N ASN A 28 -40.55 17.94 43.11
CA ASN A 28 -39.19 17.39 43.05
C ASN A 28 -39.16 16.08 42.26
N LEU A 29 -40.15 15.20 42.49
CA LEU A 29 -40.24 13.95 41.75
C LEU A 29 -40.42 14.18 40.23
N ASP A 30 -41.33 15.08 39.87
CA ASP A 30 -41.58 15.40 38.47
C ASP A 30 -40.32 15.98 37.78
N ALA A 31 -39.61 16.90 38.46
CA ALA A 31 -38.33 17.41 37.99
C ALA A 31 -37.23 16.33 37.81
N CYS A 32 -37.17 15.37 38.75
CA CYS A 32 -36.28 14.23 38.63
C CYS A 32 -36.62 13.33 37.43
N LEU A 33 -37.91 13.07 37.21
CA LEU A 33 -38.37 12.28 36.06
C LEU A 33 -38.05 12.95 34.74
N GLU A 34 -38.25 14.26 34.61
CA GLU A 34 -37.87 15.03 33.42
C GLU A 34 -36.34 14.97 33.17
N ASN A 35 -35.53 15.10 34.24
CA ASN A 35 -34.07 14.97 34.10
C ASN A 35 -33.65 13.57 33.67
N ILE A 36 -34.27 12.51 34.21
CA ILE A 36 -34.00 11.13 33.82
C ILE A 36 -34.32 10.92 32.33
N GLU A 37 -35.47 11.41 31.86
CA GLU A 37 -35.85 11.31 30.46
C GLU A 37 -34.85 12.05 29.53
N SER A 38 -34.47 13.29 29.88
CA SER A 38 -33.48 14.08 29.14
C SER A 38 -32.13 13.39 29.07
N LEU A 39 -31.66 12.85 30.20
CA LEU A 39 -30.40 12.10 30.24
C LEU A 39 -30.47 10.80 29.47
N SER A 40 -31.57 10.07 29.51
CA SER A 40 -31.79 8.85 28.72
C SER A 40 -31.71 9.15 27.24
N ASN A 41 -32.42 10.16 26.77
CA ASN A 41 -32.38 10.60 25.38
C ASN A 41 -30.97 11.01 24.93
N SER A 42 -30.22 11.66 25.81
CA SER A 42 -28.83 12.05 25.54
C SER A 42 -27.91 10.82 25.42
N ILE A 43 -28.06 9.85 26.31
CA ILE A 43 -27.32 8.57 26.29
C ILE A 43 -27.59 7.81 24.98
N ASP A 44 -28.86 7.71 24.58
CA ASP A 44 -29.24 7.04 23.34
C ASP A 44 -28.65 7.75 22.13
N GLY A 45 -28.71 9.07 22.09
CA GLY A 45 -28.09 9.85 21.02
C GLY A 45 -26.58 9.65 20.92
N TYR A 46 -25.85 9.71 22.04
CA TYR A 46 -24.42 9.44 22.04
C TYR A 46 -24.08 7.99 21.70
N SER A 47 -24.89 7.03 22.14
CA SER A 47 -24.69 5.62 21.81
C SER A 47 -24.81 5.38 20.30
N MET A 48 -25.77 6.01 19.63
CA MET A 48 -25.88 5.95 18.16
C MET A 48 -24.67 6.56 17.46
N ILE A 49 -24.18 7.70 17.94
CA ILE A 49 -22.99 8.36 17.38
C ILE A 49 -21.74 7.48 17.54
N VAL A 50 -21.54 6.93 18.74
CA VAL A 50 -20.40 6.04 19.03
C VAL A 50 -20.43 4.82 18.12
N ARG A 51 -21.58 4.16 18.00
CA ARG A 51 -21.77 3.00 17.14
C ARG A 51 -21.45 3.33 15.66
N SER A 52 -22.01 4.40 15.13
CA SER A 52 -21.77 4.83 13.75
C SER A 52 -20.27 5.13 13.50
N ARG A 53 -19.61 5.81 14.45
CA ARG A 53 -18.17 6.09 14.34
C ARG A 53 -17.31 4.83 14.43
N SER A 54 -17.68 3.88 15.30
CA SER A 54 -16.99 2.59 15.42
C SER A 54 -17.09 1.78 14.12
N GLU A 55 -18.28 1.66 13.56
CA GLU A 55 -18.50 0.97 12.27
C GLU A 55 -17.67 1.60 11.14
N LYS A 56 -17.63 2.93 11.10
CA LYS A 56 -16.83 3.66 10.11
C LYS A 56 -15.32 3.43 10.32
N ALA A 57 -14.86 3.46 11.56
CA ALA A 57 -13.45 3.20 11.89
C ALA A 57 -13.03 1.77 11.52
N GLU A 58 -13.87 0.77 11.80
CA GLU A 58 -13.60 -0.61 11.41
C GLU A 58 -13.57 -0.80 9.89
N LYS A 59 -14.45 -0.10 9.15
CA LYS A 59 -14.42 -0.12 7.69
C LYS A 59 -13.11 0.46 7.16
N MET A 60 -12.71 1.64 7.65
CA MET A 60 -11.46 2.29 7.24
C MET A 60 -10.24 1.43 7.59
N ARG A 61 -10.24 0.75 8.74
CA ARG A 61 -9.16 -0.16 9.13
C ARG A 61 -9.02 -1.32 8.14
N ARG A 62 -10.14 -1.95 7.77
CA ARG A 62 -10.13 -3.04 6.77
C ARG A 62 -9.62 -2.56 5.40
N GLU A 63 -10.02 -1.38 4.95
CA GLU A 63 -9.53 -0.78 3.71
C GLU A 63 -8.03 -0.49 3.77
N LEU A 64 -7.53 0.01 4.90
CA LEU A 64 -6.11 0.26 5.14
C LEU A 64 -5.30 -1.04 5.14
N ASP A 65 -5.78 -2.08 5.83
CA ASP A 65 -5.11 -3.38 5.88
C ASP A 65 -5.01 -4.00 4.47
N ALA A 66 -6.09 -3.94 3.70
CA ALA A 66 -6.11 -4.41 2.30
C ALA A 66 -5.14 -3.63 1.40
N ALA A 67 -5.11 -2.30 1.51
CA ALA A 67 -4.19 -1.46 0.75
C ALA A 67 -2.72 -1.72 1.14
N THR A 68 -2.46 -1.92 2.42
CA THR A 68 -1.11 -2.24 2.93
C THR A 68 -0.62 -3.58 2.38
N LEU A 69 -1.49 -4.59 2.36
CA LEU A 69 -1.16 -5.90 1.78
C LEU A 69 -0.85 -5.80 0.29
N ASP A 70 -1.66 -5.05 -0.48
CA ASP A 70 -1.44 -4.84 -1.92
C ASP A 70 -0.10 -4.13 -2.19
N ILE A 71 0.22 -3.11 -1.38
CA ILE A 71 1.53 -2.42 -1.47
C ILE A 71 2.68 -3.41 -1.23
N HIS A 72 2.61 -4.23 -0.18
CA HIS A 72 3.66 -5.22 0.11
C HIS A 72 3.83 -6.23 -1.01
N GLN A 73 2.73 -6.72 -1.59
CA GLN A 73 2.78 -7.64 -2.73
C GLN A 73 3.43 -6.99 -3.96
N LYS A 74 3.07 -5.75 -4.29
CA LYS A 74 3.67 -5.01 -5.39
C LYS A 74 5.15 -4.73 -5.16
N GLN A 75 5.54 -4.34 -3.95
CA GLN A 75 6.94 -4.14 -3.60
C GLN A 75 7.77 -5.41 -3.68
N ALA A 76 7.22 -6.55 -3.25
CA ALA A 76 7.89 -7.84 -3.39
C ALA A 76 8.09 -8.21 -4.86
N ARG A 77 7.06 -7.97 -5.71
CA ARG A 77 7.15 -8.20 -7.15
C ARG A 77 8.18 -7.29 -7.82
N ILE A 78 8.22 -6.01 -7.46
CA ILE A 78 9.23 -5.07 -7.97
C ILE A 78 10.65 -5.57 -7.64
N ARG A 79 10.91 -5.91 -6.36
CA ARG A 79 12.22 -6.44 -5.95
C ARG A 79 12.61 -7.69 -6.74
N MET A 80 11.67 -8.61 -6.93
CA MET A 80 11.91 -9.81 -7.71
C MET A 80 12.29 -9.47 -9.16
N LEU A 81 11.59 -8.53 -9.80
CA LEU A 81 11.90 -8.11 -11.17
C LEU A 81 13.25 -7.39 -11.27
N GLU A 82 13.57 -6.53 -10.30
CA GLU A 82 14.88 -5.86 -10.19
C GLU A 82 16.02 -6.88 -10.03
N ASP A 83 15.81 -7.91 -9.21
CA ASP A 83 16.80 -8.96 -9.04
C ASP A 83 16.98 -9.81 -10.31
N LEU A 84 15.90 -10.12 -11.03
CA LEU A 84 15.96 -10.80 -12.34
C LEU A 84 16.75 -9.97 -13.37
N GLU A 85 16.49 -8.67 -13.42
CA GLU A 85 17.20 -7.74 -14.30
C GLU A 85 18.68 -7.62 -13.90
N LYS A 86 18.97 -7.40 -12.61
CA LYS A 86 20.33 -7.27 -12.09
C LYS A 86 21.18 -8.51 -12.33
N ASN A 87 20.57 -9.68 -12.18
CA ASN A 87 21.23 -10.97 -12.41
C ASN A 87 21.23 -11.37 -13.88
N MET A 88 20.65 -10.51 -14.75
CA MET A 88 20.51 -10.78 -16.18
C MET A 88 19.89 -12.17 -16.44
N GLU A 89 18.87 -12.54 -15.67
CA GLU A 89 18.18 -13.82 -15.86
C GLU A 89 17.51 -13.82 -17.27
N GLY A 90 17.55 -14.98 -17.92
CA GLY A 90 17.16 -15.10 -19.33
C GLY A 90 18.30 -14.91 -20.32
N TYR A 91 19.46 -14.37 -19.92
CA TYR A 91 20.63 -14.28 -20.80
C TYR A 91 21.51 -15.51 -20.69
N SER A 92 22.18 -15.86 -21.79
CA SER A 92 23.18 -16.95 -21.81
C SER A 92 24.36 -16.65 -20.90
N GLY A 93 25.02 -17.69 -20.43
CA GLY A 93 26.21 -17.56 -19.56
C GLY A 93 27.31 -16.71 -20.17
N SER A 94 27.50 -16.81 -21.49
CA SER A 94 28.49 -16.02 -22.25
C SER A 94 28.16 -14.52 -22.25
N VAL A 95 26.90 -14.14 -22.44
CA VAL A 95 26.46 -12.74 -22.38
C VAL A 95 26.66 -12.20 -20.97
N LYS A 96 26.23 -12.95 -19.93
CA LYS A 96 26.46 -12.58 -18.52
C LYS A 96 27.94 -12.36 -18.22
N ALA A 97 28.82 -13.22 -18.72
CA ALA A 97 30.27 -13.12 -18.48
C ALA A 97 30.84 -11.84 -19.12
N VAL A 98 30.51 -11.54 -20.37
CA VAL A 98 30.95 -10.31 -21.04
C VAL A 98 30.42 -9.07 -20.35
N MET A 99 29.14 -9.03 -19.99
CA MET A 99 28.54 -7.89 -19.32
C MET A 99 29.13 -7.63 -17.93
N ARG A 100 29.47 -8.69 -17.20
CA ARG A 100 30.16 -8.58 -15.92
C ARG A 100 31.52 -7.90 -16.04
N GLU A 101 32.31 -8.32 -17.00
CA GLU A 101 33.65 -7.74 -17.25
C GLU A 101 33.57 -6.34 -17.85
N ALA A 102 32.55 -6.05 -18.64
CA ALA A 102 32.28 -4.69 -19.10
C ALA A 102 31.96 -3.73 -17.94
N LYS A 103 31.11 -4.18 -16.99
CA LYS A 103 30.81 -3.42 -15.76
C LYS A 103 32.05 -3.21 -14.86
N ARG A 104 33.00 -4.15 -14.86
CA ARG A 104 34.27 -4.01 -14.14
C ARG A 104 35.28 -3.10 -14.84
N GLY A 105 35.00 -2.69 -16.08
CA GLY A 105 35.88 -1.86 -16.88
C GLY A 105 37.00 -2.61 -17.58
N THR A 106 37.06 -3.94 -17.45
CA THR A 106 38.08 -4.80 -18.12
C THR A 106 37.85 -4.87 -19.62
N LEU A 107 36.57 -5.00 -20.03
CA LEU A 107 36.18 -4.97 -21.44
C LEU A 107 35.55 -3.60 -21.76
N ARG A 108 36.30 -2.78 -22.47
CA ARG A 108 35.85 -1.44 -22.94
C ARG A 108 35.22 -1.53 -24.31
N GLY A 109 34.28 -0.63 -24.60
CA GLY A 109 33.59 -0.56 -25.89
C GLY A 109 32.46 -1.56 -26.04
N ILE A 110 31.88 -2.02 -24.92
CA ILE A 110 30.71 -2.89 -24.86
C ILE A 110 29.50 -2.04 -24.44
N HIS A 111 28.50 -1.92 -25.31
CA HIS A 111 27.26 -1.17 -25.00
C HIS A 111 26.25 -2.02 -24.25
N GLY A 112 26.10 -3.28 -24.63
CA GLY A 112 25.15 -4.20 -24.02
C GLY A 112 24.45 -5.10 -25.03
N PRO A 113 23.59 -6.01 -24.57
CA PRO A 113 22.76 -6.79 -25.47
C PRO A 113 21.69 -5.92 -26.15
N VAL A 114 21.29 -6.30 -27.35
CA VAL A 114 20.28 -5.58 -28.16
C VAL A 114 19.01 -5.29 -27.34
N SER A 115 18.56 -6.25 -26.55
CA SER A 115 17.36 -6.10 -25.67
C SER A 115 17.44 -4.95 -24.66
N GLN A 116 18.64 -4.53 -24.27
CA GLN A 116 18.82 -3.40 -23.34
C GLN A 116 18.97 -2.04 -24.05
N LEU A 117 19.20 -2.06 -25.36
CA LEU A 117 19.46 -0.87 -26.17
C LEU A 117 18.26 -0.40 -26.98
N ILE A 118 17.25 -1.27 -27.15
CA ILE A 118 16.03 -0.95 -27.87
C ILE A 118 14.89 -0.67 -26.90
N THR A 119 14.08 0.35 -27.23
CA THR A 119 12.83 0.64 -26.51
C THR A 119 11.67 0.33 -27.45
N VAL A 120 10.73 -0.50 -27.00
CA VAL A 120 9.60 -0.96 -27.78
C VAL A 120 8.31 -0.70 -27.01
N ASP A 121 7.29 -0.17 -27.66
CA ASP A 121 5.96 -0.05 -27.08
C ASP A 121 5.42 -1.42 -26.65
N ALA A 122 4.78 -1.50 -25.49
CA ALA A 122 4.27 -2.77 -24.93
C ALA A 122 3.37 -3.56 -25.92
N LYS A 123 2.61 -2.86 -26.76
CA LYS A 123 1.74 -3.45 -27.78
C LYS A 123 2.49 -4.21 -28.89
N TYR A 124 3.76 -3.88 -29.12
CA TYR A 124 4.60 -4.52 -30.15
C TYR A 124 5.69 -5.42 -29.57
N ALA A 125 5.83 -5.48 -28.24
CA ALA A 125 6.92 -6.19 -27.58
C ALA A 125 7.01 -7.66 -28.03
N ALA A 126 5.89 -8.38 -28.01
CA ALA A 126 5.85 -9.79 -28.41
C ALA A 126 6.21 -10.00 -29.91
N ALA A 127 5.79 -9.09 -30.78
CA ALA A 127 6.12 -9.18 -32.22
C ALA A 127 7.61 -8.93 -32.47
N VAL A 128 8.20 -7.93 -31.81
CA VAL A 128 9.63 -7.61 -31.91
C VAL A 128 10.48 -8.72 -31.31
N GLU A 129 10.10 -9.24 -30.15
CA GLU A 129 10.77 -10.38 -29.52
C GLU A 129 10.77 -11.61 -30.43
N THR A 130 9.63 -11.93 -31.05
CA THR A 130 9.52 -13.04 -31.97
C THR A 130 10.37 -12.81 -33.25
N ALA A 131 10.39 -11.60 -33.76
CA ALA A 131 11.17 -11.26 -34.95
C ALA A 131 12.68 -11.29 -34.69
N LEU A 132 13.13 -10.84 -33.56
CA LEU A 132 14.56 -10.85 -33.19
C LEU A 132 15.01 -12.24 -32.69
N GLY A 133 14.14 -13.00 -32.04
CA GLY A 133 14.49 -14.31 -31.50
C GLY A 133 15.78 -14.27 -30.67
N ALA A 134 16.74 -15.12 -31.00
CA ALA A 134 18.04 -15.19 -30.30
C ALA A 134 18.88 -13.90 -30.48
N ALA A 135 18.59 -13.07 -31.46
CA ALA A 135 19.36 -11.86 -31.72
C ALA A 135 19.17 -10.77 -30.65
N VAL A 136 18.13 -10.87 -29.82
CA VAL A 136 17.94 -9.99 -28.62
C VAL A 136 19.13 -10.04 -27.66
N GLN A 137 19.89 -11.17 -27.66
CA GLN A 137 21.06 -11.36 -26.82
C GLN A 137 22.39 -10.98 -27.49
N ASN A 138 22.39 -10.58 -28.76
CA ASN A 138 23.59 -10.13 -29.46
C ASN A 138 24.16 -8.89 -28.77
N ILE A 139 25.46 -8.86 -28.57
CA ILE A 139 26.14 -7.79 -27.84
C ILE A 139 26.60 -6.72 -28.81
N VAL A 140 26.15 -5.50 -28.61
CA VAL A 140 26.59 -4.34 -29.39
C VAL A 140 27.92 -3.83 -28.87
N THR A 141 28.87 -3.56 -29.77
CA THR A 141 30.20 -3.05 -29.44
C THR A 141 30.52 -1.82 -30.28
N ASP A 142 31.42 -0.96 -29.83
CA ASP A 142 31.91 0.20 -30.60
C ASP A 142 32.43 -0.20 -31.95
N ASP A 143 33.35 -1.14 -31.97
CA ASP A 143 34.10 -1.58 -33.16
C ASP A 143 34.44 -3.09 -33.13
N GLU A 144 35.07 -3.57 -34.17
CA GLU A 144 35.54 -4.95 -34.28
C GLU A 144 36.66 -5.26 -33.26
N SER A 145 37.45 -4.26 -32.85
CA SER A 145 38.52 -4.44 -31.88
C SER A 145 37.94 -4.77 -30.49
N ALA A 146 36.85 -4.09 -30.10
CA ALA A 146 36.14 -4.38 -28.87
C ALA A 146 35.51 -5.79 -28.90
N ALA A 147 34.90 -6.16 -30.03
CA ALA A 147 34.36 -7.50 -30.25
C ALA A 147 35.44 -8.59 -30.15
N LYS A 148 36.62 -8.38 -30.77
CA LYS A 148 37.75 -9.32 -30.72
C LYS A 148 38.27 -9.52 -29.27
N ARG A 149 38.37 -8.43 -28.51
CA ARG A 149 38.76 -8.53 -27.04
C ARG A 149 37.75 -9.37 -26.28
N ALA A 150 36.46 -9.15 -26.46
CA ALA A 150 35.42 -9.90 -25.81
C ALA A 150 35.40 -11.38 -26.22
N ILE A 151 35.63 -11.68 -27.53
CA ILE A 151 35.77 -13.06 -28.00
C ILE A 151 36.98 -13.74 -27.40
N ALA A 152 38.13 -13.06 -27.31
CA ALA A 152 39.36 -13.60 -26.66
C ALA A 152 39.07 -13.94 -25.19
N TYR A 153 38.43 -13.03 -24.45
CA TYR A 153 38.03 -13.26 -23.07
C TYR A 153 37.13 -14.51 -22.91
N LEU A 154 36.06 -14.62 -23.78
CA LEU A 154 35.19 -15.79 -23.73
C LEU A 154 35.89 -17.10 -24.02
N LYS A 155 36.90 -17.11 -24.91
CA LYS A 155 37.71 -18.28 -25.20
C LYS A 155 38.59 -18.66 -24.01
N GLU A 156 39.28 -17.70 -23.40
CA GLU A 156 40.17 -17.87 -22.27
C GLU A 156 39.43 -18.36 -21.03
N SER A 157 38.29 -17.72 -20.72
CA SER A 157 37.45 -18.07 -19.58
C SER A 157 36.57 -19.30 -19.80
N ARG A 158 36.55 -19.88 -21.00
CA ARG A 158 35.67 -20.99 -21.40
C ARG A 158 34.18 -20.70 -21.11
N ALA A 159 33.76 -19.42 -21.22
CA ALA A 159 32.44 -19.00 -20.85
C ALA A 159 31.37 -19.16 -21.97
N GLY A 160 31.70 -19.87 -23.06
CA GLY A 160 30.81 -20.17 -24.15
C GLY A 160 30.98 -19.21 -25.34
N ARG A 161 29.91 -19.05 -26.14
CA ARG A 161 29.92 -18.24 -27.37
C ARG A 161 28.86 -17.15 -27.28
N ALA A 162 29.15 -15.97 -27.84
CA ALA A 162 28.20 -14.88 -28.04
C ALA A 162 28.38 -14.27 -29.42
N THR A 163 27.33 -13.68 -29.94
CA THR A 163 27.37 -12.91 -31.18
C THR A 163 27.57 -11.43 -30.83
N PHE A 164 28.51 -10.81 -31.58
CA PHE A 164 28.81 -9.39 -31.40
C PHE A 164 28.41 -8.60 -32.66
N LEU A 165 27.91 -7.40 -32.43
CA LEU A 165 27.47 -6.46 -33.44
C LEU A 165 28.31 -5.18 -33.33
N PRO A 166 29.46 -5.08 -34.03
CA PRO A 166 30.24 -3.85 -34.08
C PRO A 166 29.47 -2.76 -34.83
N MET A 167 29.28 -1.59 -34.20
CA MET A 167 28.55 -0.47 -34.81
C MET A 167 29.22 0.00 -36.11
N THR A 168 30.53 -0.11 -36.20
CA THR A 168 31.29 0.22 -37.44
C THR A 168 31.00 -0.71 -38.61
N ALA A 169 30.57 -1.94 -38.34
CA ALA A 169 30.26 -2.93 -39.35
C ALA A 169 28.79 -2.90 -39.83
N ILE A 170 27.91 -2.28 -39.04
CA ILE A 170 26.48 -2.18 -39.33
C ILE A 170 26.24 -0.98 -40.26
N LYS A 171 25.83 -1.24 -41.48
CA LYS A 171 25.42 -0.19 -42.41
C LYS A 171 23.90 -0.04 -42.32
N PRO A 172 23.38 1.18 -42.07
CA PRO A 172 21.94 1.41 -42.18
C PRO A 172 21.51 1.15 -43.62
N ARG A 173 20.38 0.45 -43.77
CA ARG A 173 19.72 0.26 -45.07
C ARG A 173 18.85 1.45 -45.38
#